data_cfb48cff5a50eabc75c3819b793d2507
#
_entry.id   cfb48cff5a50eabc75c3819b793d2507
#
_cell.length_a   1.000
_cell.length_b   1.000
_cell.length_c   1.000
_cell.angle_alpha   90.00
_cell.angle_beta   90.00
_cell.angle_gamma   90.00
#
_symmetry.space_group_name_H-M   'P 1'
#
loop_
_entity.id
_entity.type
_entity.pdbx_description
1 polymer ?
#
loop_
_entity_poly.entity_id
_entity_poly.type
_entity_poly.pdbx_seq_one_letter_code
_entity_poly.pdbx_strand_id
1 'polypeptide(L)'
;MNLGQMLFNGKCKVFAPFYYIPMEIGIKYFLQGIFSIKIINIMKKYLLLFSLTIFLFACNKDEEISQDVILPPVIELDSEDGIYVVKIGKEVVIEPTYQNVDYAVYSWKCNGRIISDEPQLKYIFNECGSYYVTLRVDTRDASTEEEIRVDVNGSARYFIGNPLYRA
;
A
#
# COMPACT_ATOMS: atom_id res chain seq x y z
N MET A 1 23.97 -68.36 -10.96
CA MET A 1 23.52 -69.45 -11.81
C MET A 1 22.29 -68.99 -12.51
N ASN A 2 22.47 -68.38 -13.68
CA ASN A 2 22.56 -68.96 -15.00
C ASN A 2 21.23 -69.49 -15.52
N LEU A 3 20.82 -68.89 -16.59
CA LEU A 3 20.23 -69.30 -17.84
C LEU A 3 18.70 -69.26 -17.88
N GLY A 4 18.10 -68.86 -18.94
CA GLY A 4 18.58 -68.59 -20.28
C GLY A 4 17.42 -67.99 -21.11
N GLN A 5 17.80 -67.17 -22.04
CA GLN A 5 16.98 -66.80 -23.16
C GLN A 5 16.53 -67.98 -23.98
N MET A 6 15.26 -68.03 -24.32
CA MET A 6 14.84 -68.81 -25.49
C MET A 6 13.78 -68.00 -26.26
N LEU A 7 14.24 -67.50 -27.36
CA LEU A 7 13.45 -67.05 -28.48
C LEU A 7 12.65 -68.24 -29.04
N PHE A 8 11.32 -68.11 -29.08
CA PHE A 8 10.50 -68.94 -29.95
C PHE A 8 9.56 -68.11 -30.78
N ASN A 9 9.95 -68.02 -32.04
CA ASN A 9 9.14 -67.57 -33.13
C ASN A 9 8.07 -68.68 -33.37
N GLY A 10 6.83 -68.43 -33.09
CA GLY A 10 5.79 -69.41 -33.31
C GLY A 10 4.42 -68.79 -33.26
N LYS A 11 3.78 -68.67 -34.42
CA LYS A 11 2.39 -68.23 -34.62
C LYS A 11 1.50 -69.17 -33.84
N CYS A 12 1.02 -68.77 -32.64
CA CYS A 12 -0.13 -69.45 -32.02
C CYS A 12 -1.38 -68.77 -32.47
N LYS A 13 -2.13 -69.44 -33.32
CA LYS A 13 -3.56 -69.21 -33.54
C LYS A 13 -4.24 -69.60 -32.24
N VAL A 14 -4.61 -68.62 -31.44
CA VAL A 14 -5.48 -68.82 -30.30
C VAL A 14 -6.89 -68.93 -30.85
N PHE A 15 -7.41 -70.13 -30.86
CA PHE A 15 -8.85 -70.38 -31.01
C PHE A 15 -9.51 -69.84 -29.73
N ALA A 16 -10.16 -68.69 -29.83
CA ALA A 16 -11.01 -68.22 -28.75
C ALA A 16 -12.25 -69.11 -28.69
N PRO A 17 -12.59 -69.69 -27.55
CA PRO A 17 -13.85 -70.40 -27.38
C PRO A 17 -15.00 -69.40 -27.56
N PHE A 18 -15.87 -69.62 -28.50
CA PHE A 18 -17.14 -68.94 -28.62
C PHE A 18 -17.92 -69.19 -27.33
N TYR A 19 -17.86 -68.29 -26.38
CA TYR A 19 -18.79 -68.23 -25.28
C TYR A 19 -20.12 -67.81 -25.81
N TYR A 20 -21.07 -68.73 -25.86
CA TYR A 20 -22.49 -68.45 -26.15
C TYR A 20 -23.01 -67.64 -24.95
N ILE A 21 -23.08 -66.34 -25.11
CA ILE A 21 -23.71 -65.45 -24.12
C ILE A 21 -25.20 -65.52 -24.38
N PRO A 22 -26.00 -65.93 -23.40
CA PRO A 22 -27.47 -65.97 -23.57
C PRO A 22 -27.96 -64.56 -23.89
N MET A 23 -28.79 -64.43 -24.90
CA MET A 23 -29.30 -63.15 -25.42
C MET A 23 -29.94 -62.25 -24.35
N GLU A 24 -30.52 -62.83 -23.32
CA GLU A 24 -31.10 -62.13 -22.16
C GLU A 24 -30.09 -61.35 -21.32
N ILE A 25 -28.83 -61.88 -21.17
CA ILE A 25 -27.82 -61.22 -20.41
C ILE A 25 -27.27 -59.99 -21.17
N GLY A 26 -27.14 -60.09 -22.48
CA GLY A 26 -26.67 -59.00 -23.32
C GLY A 26 -27.61 -57.78 -23.29
N ILE A 27 -28.90 -58.00 -23.32
CA ILE A 27 -29.91 -56.94 -23.25
C ILE A 27 -29.89 -56.21 -21.91
N LYS A 28 -29.71 -56.97 -20.82
CA LYS A 28 -29.67 -56.38 -19.48
C LYS A 28 -28.47 -55.45 -19.28
N TYR A 29 -27.30 -55.83 -19.77
CA TYR A 29 -26.09 -54.95 -19.72
C TYR A 29 -26.18 -53.79 -20.67
N PHE A 30 -26.81 -53.96 -21.83
CA PHE A 30 -27.06 -52.87 -22.80
C PHE A 30 -27.98 -51.79 -22.24
N LEU A 31 -29.10 -52.21 -21.62
CA LEU A 31 -30.03 -51.28 -20.98
C LEU A 31 -29.40 -50.59 -19.76
N GLN A 32 -28.58 -51.31 -18.97
CA GLN A 32 -27.88 -50.72 -17.85
C GLN A 32 -26.81 -49.73 -18.29
N GLY A 33 -26.14 -49.97 -19.41
CA GLY A 33 -25.18 -49.03 -20.02
C GLY A 33 -25.88 -47.74 -20.52
N ILE A 34 -27.04 -47.87 -21.20
CA ILE A 34 -27.79 -46.69 -21.68
C ILE A 34 -28.31 -45.86 -20.51
N PHE A 35 -28.77 -46.51 -19.43
CA PHE A 35 -29.25 -45.83 -18.23
C PHE A 35 -28.12 -45.07 -17.54
N SER A 36 -26.93 -45.66 -17.42
CA SER A 36 -25.73 -44.99 -16.87
C SER A 36 -25.31 -43.78 -17.70
N ILE A 37 -25.32 -43.89 -19.04
CA ILE A 37 -24.96 -42.78 -19.93
C ILE A 37 -25.93 -41.62 -19.78
N LYS A 38 -27.24 -41.89 -19.68
CA LYS A 38 -28.25 -40.85 -19.45
C LYS A 38 -28.03 -40.13 -18.12
N ILE A 39 -27.77 -40.86 -17.06
CA ILE A 39 -27.49 -40.28 -15.72
C ILE A 39 -26.23 -39.41 -15.75
N ILE A 40 -25.19 -39.90 -16.39
CA ILE A 40 -23.91 -39.14 -16.50
C ILE A 40 -24.12 -37.81 -17.26
N ASN A 41 -24.92 -37.81 -18.33
CA ASN A 41 -25.22 -36.61 -19.10
C ASN A 41 -26.07 -35.62 -18.30
N ILE A 42 -27.04 -36.12 -17.53
CA ILE A 42 -27.85 -35.31 -16.64
C ILE A 42 -26.98 -34.73 -15.53
N MET A 43 -26.14 -35.49 -14.90
CA MET A 43 -25.21 -35.01 -13.87
C MET A 43 -24.24 -33.96 -14.41
N LYS A 44 -23.70 -34.15 -15.61
CA LYS A 44 -22.83 -33.13 -16.25
C LYS A 44 -23.55 -31.81 -16.47
N LYS A 45 -24.83 -31.88 -16.90
CA LYS A 45 -25.66 -30.68 -17.13
C LYS A 45 -25.92 -29.92 -15.81
N TYR A 46 -26.20 -30.60 -14.72
CA TYR A 46 -26.40 -29.99 -13.41
C TYR A 46 -25.08 -29.51 -12.79
N LEU A 47 -23.98 -30.21 -13.00
CA LEU A 47 -22.66 -29.76 -12.57
C LEU A 47 -22.25 -28.45 -13.26
N LEU A 48 -22.52 -28.33 -14.55
CA LEU A 48 -22.27 -27.09 -15.32
C LEU A 48 -23.16 -25.94 -14.84
N LEU A 49 -24.44 -26.19 -14.55
CA LEU A 49 -25.34 -25.18 -13.98
C LEU A 49 -24.88 -24.76 -12.57
N PHE A 50 -24.48 -25.71 -11.75
CA PHE A 50 -23.96 -25.44 -10.40
C PHE A 50 -22.65 -24.66 -10.43
N SER A 51 -21.75 -24.98 -11.35
CA SER A 51 -20.52 -24.20 -11.58
C SER A 51 -20.84 -22.77 -12.02
N LEU A 52 -21.82 -22.58 -12.90
CA LEU A 52 -22.24 -21.26 -13.36
C LEU A 52 -22.86 -20.42 -12.23
N THR A 53 -23.64 -21.05 -11.34
CA THR A 53 -24.20 -20.33 -10.18
C THR A 53 -23.14 -19.89 -9.20
N ILE A 54 -22.10 -20.68 -8.96
CA ILE A 54 -20.97 -20.29 -8.11
C ILE A 54 -20.24 -19.08 -8.70
N PHE A 55 -20.07 -19.03 -10.04
CA PHE A 55 -19.46 -17.87 -10.69
C PHE A 55 -20.30 -16.59 -10.55
N LEU A 56 -21.64 -16.71 -10.54
CA LEU A 56 -22.51 -15.55 -10.36
C LEU A 56 -22.54 -15.05 -8.91
N PHE A 57 -22.32 -15.92 -7.93
CA PHE A 57 -22.21 -15.54 -6.51
C PHE A 57 -20.80 -15.09 -6.10
N ALA A 58 -19.77 -15.44 -6.85
CA ALA A 58 -18.39 -15.02 -6.55
C ALA A 58 -18.11 -13.54 -6.88
N CYS A 59 -19.05 -12.84 -7.54
CA CYS A 59 -18.84 -11.46 -7.98
C CYS A 59 -19.60 -10.42 -7.13
N ASN A 60 -20.06 -10.76 -5.92
CA ASN A 60 -20.69 -9.81 -5.00
C ASN A 60 -19.99 -9.84 -3.64
N LYS A 61 -18.68 -9.66 -3.65
CA LYS A 61 -18.00 -8.90 -2.61
C LYS A 61 -17.70 -7.54 -3.24
N ASP A 62 -18.65 -6.66 -3.15
CA ASP A 62 -18.37 -5.27 -2.96
C ASP A 62 -17.64 -5.22 -1.60
N GLU A 63 -16.34 -5.51 -1.59
CA GLU A 63 -15.47 -4.88 -0.63
C GLU A 63 -15.68 -3.39 -0.96
N GLU A 64 -16.52 -2.73 -0.16
CA GLU A 64 -16.30 -1.32 0.10
C GLU A 64 -14.84 -1.26 0.55
N ILE A 65 -13.94 -1.05 -0.41
CA ILE A 65 -12.67 -0.44 -0.13
C ILE A 65 -13.10 0.93 0.38
N SER A 66 -13.28 1.05 1.70
CA SER A 66 -13.16 2.32 2.37
C SER A 66 -11.74 2.74 2.00
N GLN A 67 -11.62 3.47 0.90
CA GLN A 67 -10.45 4.27 0.66
C GLN A 67 -10.47 5.22 1.85
N ASP A 68 -9.71 4.88 2.89
CA ASP A 68 -9.32 5.83 3.89
C ASP A 68 -8.70 6.96 3.10
N VAL A 69 -9.47 8.03 2.94
CA VAL A 69 -9.01 9.23 2.24
C VAL A 69 -7.88 9.75 3.11
N ILE A 70 -6.65 9.47 2.69
CA ILE A 70 -5.45 9.99 3.35
C ILE A 70 -5.47 11.51 3.16
N LEU A 71 -5.84 12.22 4.21
CA LEU A 71 -5.79 13.66 4.24
C LEU A 71 -4.38 14.06 4.69
N PRO A 72 -3.65 14.85 3.88
CA PRO A 72 -2.35 15.37 4.31
C PRO A 72 -2.52 16.28 5.53
N PRO A 73 -1.49 16.39 6.39
CA PRO A 73 -1.50 17.36 7.47
C PRO A 73 -1.59 18.78 6.91
N VAL A 74 -2.38 19.63 7.55
CA VAL A 74 -2.51 21.04 7.20
C VAL A 74 -1.82 21.84 8.29
N ILE A 75 -0.99 22.81 7.88
CA ILE A 75 -0.27 23.74 8.75
C ILE A 75 -0.83 25.12 8.50
N GLU A 76 -1.32 25.77 9.53
CA GLU A 76 -1.77 27.17 9.47
C GLU A 76 -0.89 27.99 10.40
N LEU A 77 -0.18 28.96 9.83
CA LEU A 77 0.67 29.87 10.58
C LEU A 77 -0.16 31.00 11.21
N ASP A 78 0.28 31.49 12.35
CA ASP A 78 -0.29 32.65 13.02
C ASP A 78 0.07 33.99 12.33
N SER A 79 0.99 33.96 11.36
CA SER A 79 1.36 35.05 10.47
C SER A 79 0.80 34.82 9.07
N GLU A 80 0.03 35.76 8.52
CA GLU A 80 -0.61 35.64 7.18
C GLU A 80 0.43 35.57 6.04
N ASP A 81 1.58 36.22 6.21
CA ASP A 81 2.65 36.27 5.22
C ASP A 81 3.81 35.29 5.51
N GLY A 82 3.75 34.52 6.61
CA GLY A 82 4.80 33.63 7.04
C GLY A 82 6.09 34.33 7.44
N ILE A 83 6.03 35.64 7.77
CA ILE A 83 7.19 36.45 8.15
C ILE A 83 7.12 36.79 9.63
N TYR A 84 8.19 36.50 10.34
CA TYR A 84 8.35 36.84 11.75
C TYR A 84 9.53 37.78 11.93
N VAL A 85 9.34 38.84 12.70
CA VAL A 85 10.37 39.83 12.97
C VAL A 85 10.73 39.83 14.43
N VAL A 86 12.01 39.58 14.74
CA VAL A 86 12.52 39.49 16.11
C VAL A 86 13.80 40.31 16.27
N LYS A 87 14.08 40.76 17.49
CA LYS A 87 15.39 41.41 17.82
C LYS A 87 16.41 40.34 18.13
N ILE A 88 17.67 40.58 17.74
CA ILE A 88 18.80 39.72 18.07
C ILE A 88 18.82 39.38 19.57
N GLY A 89 19.05 38.11 19.87
CA GLY A 89 19.12 37.61 21.26
C GLY A 89 17.77 37.55 21.96
N LYS A 90 16.67 37.81 21.26
CA LYS A 90 15.32 37.55 21.76
C LYS A 90 14.76 36.28 21.19
N GLU A 91 13.94 35.62 21.98
CA GLU A 91 13.28 34.42 21.57
C GLU A 91 12.19 34.74 20.53
N VAL A 92 12.19 34.02 19.41
CA VAL A 92 11.05 33.96 18.49
C VAL A 92 10.17 32.79 18.94
N VAL A 93 8.88 33.02 18.97
CA VAL A 93 7.87 31.99 19.26
C VAL A 93 6.96 31.90 18.05
N ILE A 94 6.83 30.70 17.47
CA ILE A 94 5.95 30.42 16.34
C ILE A 94 5.03 29.28 16.78
N GLU A 95 3.73 29.54 16.78
CA GLU A 95 2.69 28.62 17.27
C GLU A 95 1.70 28.28 16.17
N PRO A 96 2.06 27.41 15.19
CA PRO A 96 1.13 26.98 14.14
C PRO A 96 -0.06 26.23 14.70
N THR A 97 -1.17 26.27 14.00
CA THR A 97 -2.29 25.37 14.20
C THR A 97 -2.24 24.27 13.16
N TYR A 98 -2.73 23.08 13.54
CA TYR A 98 -2.60 21.89 12.73
C TYR A 98 -3.95 21.19 12.55
N GLN A 99 -4.16 20.60 11.36
CA GLN A 99 -5.29 19.71 11.10
C GLN A 99 -4.77 18.37 10.52
N ASN A 100 -5.48 17.28 10.74
CA ASN A 100 -5.13 15.92 10.27
C ASN A 100 -3.76 15.43 10.76
N VAL A 101 -3.45 15.66 12.04
CA VAL A 101 -2.12 15.41 12.62
C VAL A 101 -2.08 14.25 13.61
N ASP A 102 -2.88 13.22 13.40
CA ASP A 102 -2.85 12.02 14.22
C ASP A 102 -1.47 11.37 14.18
N TYR A 103 -0.85 11.21 15.36
CA TYR A 103 0.51 10.67 15.52
C TYR A 103 1.59 11.41 14.73
N ALA A 104 1.47 12.74 14.62
CA ALA A 104 2.43 13.55 13.87
C ALA A 104 3.79 13.65 14.58
N VAL A 105 4.82 13.71 13.75
CA VAL A 105 6.20 14.04 14.14
C VAL A 105 6.55 15.38 13.51
N TYR A 106 7.07 16.29 14.33
CA TYR A 106 7.43 17.64 13.92
C TYR A 106 8.94 17.76 13.74
N SER A 107 9.36 18.59 12.81
CA SER A 107 10.77 18.87 12.60
C SER A 107 10.96 20.28 12.07
N TRP A 108 11.60 21.12 12.87
CA TRP A 108 12.00 22.46 12.49
C TRP A 108 13.46 22.48 12.03
N LYS A 109 13.72 23.00 10.85
CA LYS A 109 15.06 23.09 10.29
C LYS A 109 15.40 24.53 9.94
N CYS A 110 16.61 24.95 10.25
CA CYS A 110 17.19 26.20 9.79
C CYS A 110 18.56 25.91 9.16
N ASN A 111 18.79 26.37 7.94
CA ASN A 111 20.02 26.09 7.18
C ASN A 111 20.37 24.59 7.11
N GLY A 112 19.34 23.73 6.97
CA GLY A 112 19.49 22.28 6.88
C GLY A 112 19.76 21.56 8.21
N ARG A 113 19.84 22.27 9.34
CA ARG A 113 20.01 21.68 10.67
C ARG A 113 18.69 21.69 11.43
N ILE A 114 18.38 20.60 12.11
CA ILE A 114 17.24 20.53 13.02
C ILE A 114 17.51 21.42 14.21
N ILE A 115 16.57 22.32 14.51
CA ILE A 115 16.62 23.26 15.64
C ILE A 115 15.56 22.98 16.69
N SER A 116 14.48 22.25 16.35
CA SER A 116 13.43 21.76 17.27
C SER A 116 12.67 20.60 16.67
N ASP A 117 12.07 19.77 17.51
CA ASP A 117 11.17 18.68 17.19
C ASP A 117 9.79 18.84 17.88
N GLU A 118 9.55 20.00 18.48
CA GLU A 118 8.33 20.34 19.17
C GLU A 118 7.25 20.89 18.20
N PRO A 119 5.96 20.83 18.54
CA PRO A 119 4.89 21.42 17.73
C PRO A 119 5.03 22.94 17.54
N GLN A 120 5.61 23.64 18.48
CA GLN A 120 5.90 25.07 18.43
C GLN A 120 7.40 25.29 18.37
N LEU A 121 7.80 26.34 17.65
CA LEU A 121 9.21 26.76 17.67
C LEU A 121 9.42 27.82 18.74
N LYS A 122 10.39 27.61 19.61
CA LYS A 122 10.98 28.60 20.52
C LYS A 122 12.48 28.62 20.28
N TYR A 123 12.97 29.68 19.65
CA TYR A 123 14.36 29.74 19.25
C TYR A 123 14.95 31.15 19.38
N ILE A 124 16.25 31.21 19.72
CA ILE A 124 17.00 32.48 19.86
C ILE A 124 18.04 32.55 18.76
N PHE A 125 17.92 33.54 17.89
CA PHE A 125 18.92 33.85 16.88
C PHE A 125 19.97 34.82 17.46
N ASN A 126 21.24 34.46 17.32
CA ASN A 126 22.36 35.25 17.87
C ASN A 126 23.03 36.18 16.85
N GLU A 127 22.60 36.15 15.61
CA GLU A 127 23.11 36.98 14.52
C GLU A 127 21.93 37.67 13.78
N CYS A 128 22.21 38.89 13.32
CA CYS A 128 21.23 39.60 12.49
C CYS A 128 21.18 39.01 11.08
N GLY A 129 20.03 38.98 10.49
CA GLY A 129 19.84 38.49 9.12
C GLY A 129 18.44 37.96 8.88
N SER A 130 18.19 37.50 7.67
CA SER A 130 16.98 36.78 7.32
C SER A 130 17.27 35.29 7.28
N TYR A 131 16.51 34.54 8.03
CA TYR A 131 16.61 33.09 8.14
C TYR A 131 15.38 32.43 7.54
N TYR A 132 15.59 31.35 6.80
CA TYR A 132 14.52 30.51 6.32
C TYR A 132 14.45 29.27 7.21
N VAL A 133 13.31 29.10 7.83
CA VAL A 133 13.04 27.99 8.74
C VAL A 133 11.98 27.12 8.09
N THR A 134 12.25 25.84 7.90
CA THR A 134 11.30 24.88 7.36
C THR A 134 10.68 24.09 8.50
N LEU A 135 9.35 24.15 8.61
CA LEU A 135 8.58 23.25 9.45
C LEU A 135 8.13 22.08 8.60
N ARG A 136 8.44 20.88 9.02
CA ARG A 136 7.94 19.65 8.44
C ARG A 136 7.10 18.91 9.45
N VAL A 137 5.92 18.46 9.02
CA VAL A 137 4.99 17.63 9.78
C VAL A 137 4.80 16.33 9.05
N ASP A 138 5.25 15.24 9.66
CA ASP A 138 5.11 13.89 9.14
C ASP A 138 4.02 13.15 9.93
N THR A 139 3.01 12.63 9.25
CA THR A 139 2.05 11.68 9.80
C THR A 139 2.39 10.28 9.32
N ARG A 140 1.62 9.28 9.71
CA ARG A 140 1.82 7.91 9.27
C ARG A 140 1.79 7.75 7.74
N ASP A 141 0.94 8.52 7.07
CA ASP A 141 0.57 8.29 5.68
C ASP A 141 0.89 9.47 4.74
N ALA A 142 1.21 10.63 5.29
CA ALA A 142 1.47 11.84 4.53
C ALA A 142 2.44 12.79 5.25
N SER A 143 3.00 13.76 4.52
CA SER A 143 3.84 14.81 5.08
C SER A 143 3.54 16.15 4.41
N THR A 144 3.70 17.24 5.17
CA THR A 144 3.58 18.62 4.67
C THR A 144 4.76 19.44 5.18
N GLU A 145 5.24 20.37 4.36
CA GLU A 145 6.32 21.29 4.71
C GLU A 145 5.86 22.71 4.46
N GLU A 146 6.23 23.61 5.38
CA GLU A 146 6.03 25.05 5.28
C GLU A 146 7.36 25.78 5.48
N GLU A 147 7.65 26.77 4.62
CA GLU A 147 8.82 27.62 4.74
C GLU A 147 8.42 28.96 5.37
N ILE A 148 9.12 29.30 6.42
CA ILE A 148 8.87 30.45 7.28
C ILE A 148 10.10 31.34 7.24
N ARG A 149 9.89 32.65 7.06
CA ARG A 149 10.97 33.63 7.10
C ARG A 149 11.05 34.30 8.47
N VAL A 150 12.22 34.33 9.05
CA VAL A 150 12.49 35.03 10.31
C VAL A 150 13.52 36.14 10.07
N ASP A 151 13.09 37.37 10.18
CA ASP A 151 13.95 38.55 10.07
C ASP A 151 14.44 38.99 11.44
N VAL A 152 15.74 38.82 11.69
CA VAL A 152 16.40 39.13 12.96
C VAL A 152 17.06 40.52 12.85
N ASN A 153 16.49 41.49 13.54
CA ASN A 153 16.94 42.86 13.54
C ASN A 153 17.94 43.14 14.68
N GLY A 154 19.02 43.83 14.36
CA GLY A 154 19.95 44.36 15.38
C GLY A 154 19.36 45.51 16.18
N SER A 155 19.89 45.69 17.39
CA SER A 155 19.63 46.95 18.08
C SER A 155 20.43 48.09 17.41
N ALA A 156 19.91 49.31 17.44
CA ALA A 156 20.61 50.48 16.88
C ALA A 156 22.05 50.65 17.43
N ARG A 157 22.31 50.17 18.63
CA ARG A 157 23.63 50.19 19.24
C ARG A 157 24.66 49.25 18.58
N TYR A 158 24.18 48.15 17.98
CA TYR A 158 25.04 47.19 17.29
C TYR A 158 25.61 47.77 15.99
N PHE A 159 24.85 48.62 15.29
CA PHE A 159 25.29 49.28 14.05
C PHE A 159 26.20 50.47 14.30
N ILE A 160 26.02 51.20 15.40
CA ILE A 160 26.83 52.42 15.74
C ILE A 160 28.28 52.02 16.12
N GLY A 161 28.50 50.83 16.63
CA GLY A 161 29.85 50.36 17.04
C GLY A 161 30.63 49.69 15.94
N ASN A 162 30.05 49.37 14.79
CA ASN A 162 30.70 48.64 13.70
C ASN A 162 31.38 49.63 12.75
N PRO A 163 32.73 49.67 12.65
CA PRO A 163 33.44 50.63 11.80
C PRO A 163 33.13 50.47 10.30
N LEU A 164 32.54 49.40 9.87
CA LEU A 164 32.13 49.17 8.47
C LEU A 164 30.91 50.01 8.03
N TYR A 165 30.16 50.62 8.95
CA TYR A 165 28.96 51.42 8.68
C TYR A 165 29.14 52.89 9.03
N ARG A 166 30.38 53.39 9.16
CA ARG A 166 30.62 54.84 9.15
C ARG A 166 30.64 55.31 7.70
N ALA A 167 29.59 56.04 7.32
CA ALA A 167 29.53 56.80 6.10
C ALA A 167 30.55 57.94 6.11
#